data_755c5c4c6917458605a7ee47a0d87c75
#
_entry.id   755c5c4c6917458605a7ee47a0d87c75
#
_cell.length_a   1.000
_cell.length_b   1.000
_cell.length_c   1.000
_cell.angle_alpha   90.00
_cell.angle_beta   90.00
_cell.angle_gamma   90.00
#
_symmetry.space_group_name_H-M   'P 1'
#
loop_
_entity.id
_entity.type
_entity.pdbx_description
1 polymer ?
#
loop_
_entity_poly.entity_id
_entity_poly.type
_entity_poly.pdbx_seq_one_letter_code
_entity_poly.pdbx_strand_id
1 'polypeptide(L)'
;MRFGDYRVEVISDCEFRLDGGAMFGVVPRNLWSQVSPPDDQNRILMNMNCLFIEAGEERILIDTGIGDKWAEKHRGMYAIDRRRSLDESLRAIAGIGADEVTIVINTHLHFDHAGGNTELDDAGKALPAFKNARYFVSRAEYEHAEAPSDRDRASYLPENWKPLKQSGQLELKEANYEVVPGLRMETHAGHNRSMQCPRLEQDGETLFGFADLVPTRAHVPFAWVMGYDLYPVETVEAKKKLLPQAAKENWTCLFYHDPDQPLGRIFEEDGKYHVARVS
;
A
#
# COMPACT_ATOMS: atom_id res chain seq x y z
N MET A 1 13.35 -10.72 5.32
CA MET A 1 13.64 -11.83 4.38
C MET A 1 14.66 -11.39 3.35
N ARG A 2 15.14 -12.31 2.47
CA ARG A 2 16.06 -11.96 1.38
C ARG A 2 15.49 -12.40 0.04
N PHE A 3 15.75 -11.58 -0.99
CA PHE A 3 15.54 -11.88 -2.40
C PHE A 3 16.85 -11.58 -3.12
N GLY A 4 17.63 -12.61 -3.45
CA GLY A 4 18.99 -12.46 -3.89
C GLY A 4 19.83 -11.67 -2.86
N ASP A 5 20.48 -10.62 -3.33
CA ASP A 5 21.28 -9.72 -2.47
C ASP A 5 20.44 -8.70 -1.70
N TYR A 6 19.13 -8.56 -2.00
CA TYR A 6 18.28 -7.56 -1.38
C TYR A 6 17.69 -8.06 -0.06
N ARG A 7 17.67 -7.18 0.93
CA ARG A 7 16.94 -7.35 2.18
C ARG A 7 15.56 -6.72 2.05
N VAL A 8 14.52 -7.47 2.42
CA VAL A 8 13.14 -7.04 2.35
C VAL A 8 12.47 -7.18 3.71
N GLU A 9 11.81 -6.12 4.17
CA GLU A 9 11.07 -6.11 5.43
C GLU A 9 9.69 -5.49 5.22
N VAL A 10 8.69 -5.96 5.98
CA VAL A 10 7.39 -5.31 6.08
C VAL A 10 7.39 -4.41 7.31
N ILE A 11 7.12 -3.14 7.11
CA ILE A 11 7.08 -2.12 8.15
C ILE A 11 5.64 -1.73 8.39
N SER A 12 5.10 -2.10 9.55
CA SER A 12 3.75 -1.68 9.94
C SER A 12 3.77 -0.22 10.40
N ASP A 13 2.89 0.61 9.83
CA ASP A 13 2.67 1.99 10.26
C ASP A 13 1.68 2.04 11.43
N CYS A 14 0.44 1.58 11.23
CA CYS A 14 -0.57 1.55 12.28
C CYS A 14 -1.73 0.59 11.94
N GLU A 15 -2.50 0.23 12.96
CA GLU A 15 -3.82 -0.35 12.79
C GLU A 15 -4.86 0.76 12.62
N PHE A 16 -5.85 0.54 11.75
CA PHE A 16 -6.96 1.45 11.54
C PHE A 16 -8.21 0.67 11.08
N ARG A 17 -9.34 1.36 10.94
CA ARG A 17 -10.60 0.71 10.56
C ARG A 17 -11.33 1.50 9.50
N LEU A 18 -11.88 0.79 8.52
CA LEU A 18 -12.80 1.33 7.52
C LEU A 18 -14.12 0.55 7.53
N ASP A 19 -15.19 1.15 6.99
CA ASP A 19 -16.48 0.50 6.85
C ASP A 19 -16.37 -0.80 6.04
N GLY A 20 -16.83 -1.90 6.61
CA GLY A 20 -16.73 -3.21 5.96
C GLY A 20 -17.56 -3.33 4.69
N GLY A 21 -18.69 -2.62 4.61
CA GLY A 21 -19.48 -2.58 3.39
C GLY A 21 -18.75 -1.87 2.25
N ALA A 22 -18.06 -0.77 2.56
CA ALA A 22 -17.22 -0.07 1.59
C ALA A 22 -16.00 -0.90 1.17
N MET A 23 -15.38 -1.61 2.12
CA MET A 23 -14.23 -2.49 1.82
C MET A 23 -14.62 -3.72 0.98
N PHE A 24 -15.82 -4.25 1.12
CA PHE A 24 -16.25 -5.44 0.40
C PHE A 24 -17.24 -5.19 -0.74
N GLY A 25 -17.64 -3.93 -0.96
CA GLY A 25 -18.47 -3.51 -2.09
C GLY A 25 -19.78 -4.27 -2.18
N VAL A 26 -19.96 -5.03 -3.27
CA VAL A 26 -21.20 -5.78 -3.53
C VAL A 26 -21.28 -7.13 -2.79
N VAL A 27 -20.23 -7.54 -2.10
CA VAL A 27 -20.23 -8.82 -1.34
C VAL A 27 -21.21 -8.70 -0.16
N PRO A 28 -22.15 -9.63 0.02
CA PRO A 28 -23.08 -9.59 1.13
C PRO A 28 -22.39 -9.64 2.50
N ARG A 29 -22.87 -8.84 3.46
CA ARG A 29 -22.27 -8.75 4.82
C ARG A 29 -22.16 -10.10 5.52
N ASN A 30 -23.16 -10.97 5.38
CA ASN A 30 -23.15 -12.31 5.99
C ASN A 30 -22.04 -13.23 5.44
N LEU A 31 -21.41 -12.88 4.33
CA LEU A 31 -20.24 -13.59 3.79
C LEU A 31 -18.94 -12.96 4.27
N TRP A 32 -18.75 -11.65 4.02
CA TRP A 32 -17.48 -11.02 4.36
C TRP A 32 -17.23 -10.90 5.87
N SER A 33 -18.28 -10.74 6.68
CA SER A 33 -18.12 -10.65 8.15
C SER A 33 -17.61 -11.93 8.81
N GLN A 34 -17.63 -13.06 8.10
CA GLN A 34 -17.06 -14.32 8.59
C GLN A 34 -15.53 -14.34 8.49
N VAL A 35 -14.95 -13.61 7.53
CA VAL A 35 -13.51 -13.55 7.28
C VAL A 35 -12.87 -12.25 7.77
N SER A 36 -13.67 -11.21 7.93
CA SER A 36 -13.26 -9.90 8.46
C SER A 36 -14.34 -9.39 9.42
N PRO A 37 -14.34 -9.86 10.68
CA PRO A 37 -15.38 -9.49 11.66
C PRO A 37 -15.38 -7.97 11.91
N PRO A 38 -16.54 -7.29 11.74
CA PRO A 38 -16.64 -5.86 12.00
C PRO A 38 -16.84 -5.55 13.48
N ASP A 39 -16.50 -4.31 13.86
CA ASP A 39 -16.91 -3.73 15.14
C ASP A 39 -18.39 -3.27 15.13
N ASP A 40 -18.83 -2.67 16.25
CA ASP A 40 -20.21 -2.19 16.41
C ASP A 40 -20.58 -1.05 15.45
N GLN A 41 -19.60 -0.40 14.84
CA GLN A 41 -19.77 0.64 13.81
C GLN A 41 -19.64 0.09 12.37
N ASN A 42 -19.68 -1.24 12.19
CA ASN A 42 -19.50 -1.93 10.93
C ASN A 42 -18.12 -1.77 10.28
N ARG A 43 -17.09 -1.39 11.07
CA ARG A 43 -15.72 -1.18 10.58
C ARG A 43 -14.89 -2.44 10.77
N ILE A 44 -14.15 -2.84 9.74
CA ILE A 44 -13.18 -3.95 9.82
C ILE A 44 -11.80 -3.44 10.24
N LEU A 45 -11.05 -4.31 10.93
CA LEU A 45 -9.67 -4.03 11.26
C LEU A 45 -8.78 -4.16 10.02
N MET A 46 -7.90 -3.20 9.84
CA MET A 46 -6.88 -3.16 8.80
C MET A 46 -5.55 -2.71 9.41
N ASN A 47 -4.48 -3.03 8.74
CA ASN A 47 -3.15 -2.48 9.01
C ASN A 47 -2.66 -1.70 7.79
N MET A 48 -1.66 -0.86 7.96
CA MET A 48 -0.91 -0.32 6.83
C MET A 48 0.50 -0.91 6.84
N ASN A 49 0.75 -1.79 5.87
CA ASN A 49 1.98 -2.56 5.72
C ASN A 49 2.83 -1.96 4.60
N CYS A 50 3.79 -1.11 4.95
CA CYS A 50 4.75 -0.53 4.02
C CYS A 50 5.84 -1.56 3.69
N LEU A 51 6.39 -1.51 2.47
CA LEU A 51 7.46 -2.42 2.05
C LEU A 51 8.81 -1.70 2.07
N PHE A 52 9.75 -2.19 2.87
CA PHE A 52 11.13 -1.71 2.88
C PHE A 52 12.04 -2.66 2.12
N ILE A 53 12.89 -2.10 1.25
CA ILE A 53 13.87 -2.86 0.46
C ILE A 53 15.24 -2.16 0.58
N GLU A 54 16.23 -2.91 1.06
CA GLU A 54 17.64 -2.51 1.02
C GLU A 54 18.31 -3.19 -0.17
N ALA A 55 18.74 -2.36 -1.15
CA ALA A 55 19.29 -2.79 -2.43
C ALA A 55 20.61 -2.07 -2.70
N GLY A 56 21.72 -2.65 -2.27
CA GLY A 56 23.04 -2.01 -2.32
C GLY A 56 23.08 -0.77 -1.43
N GLU A 57 23.30 0.41 -2.02
CA GLU A 57 23.30 1.68 -1.29
C GLU A 57 21.91 2.30 -1.14
N GLU A 58 20.93 1.82 -1.89
CA GLU A 58 19.56 2.36 -1.84
C GLU A 58 18.75 1.72 -0.71
N ARG A 59 18.07 2.56 0.04
CA ARG A 59 17.10 2.21 1.09
C ARG A 59 15.74 2.72 0.66
N ILE A 60 14.92 1.79 0.16
CA ILE A 60 13.68 2.08 -0.55
C ILE A 60 12.52 1.77 0.37
N LEU A 61 11.62 2.74 0.57
CA LEU A 61 10.36 2.55 1.28
C LEU A 61 9.20 2.72 0.28
N ILE A 62 8.36 1.70 0.16
CA ILE A 62 7.16 1.73 -0.69
C ILE A 62 5.94 1.89 0.20
N ASP A 63 5.24 2.99 0.00
CA ASP A 63 4.22 3.62 0.82
C ASP A 63 4.71 4.04 2.22
N THR A 64 3.98 4.97 2.82
CA THR A 64 4.38 5.62 4.08
C THR A 64 3.29 5.60 5.15
N GLY A 65 2.21 4.87 4.86
CA GLY A 65 1.12 4.73 5.81
C GLY A 65 0.21 5.95 5.90
N ILE A 66 -0.63 5.93 6.94
CA ILE A 66 -1.70 6.92 7.15
C ILE A 66 -1.17 8.26 7.75
N GLY A 67 0.06 8.26 8.28
CA GLY A 67 0.67 9.46 8.87
C GLY A 67 0.00 9.95 10.16
N ASP A 68 0.55 11.04 10.73
CA ASP A 68 0.14 11.57 12.04
C ASP A 68 -0.64 12.89 11.99
N LYS A 69 -0.92 13.42 10.81
CA LYS A 69 -1.55 14.76 10.62
C LYS A 69 -3.07 14.78 10.85
N TRP A 70 -3.60 13.84 11.60
CA TRP A 70 -5.03 13.65 11.80
C TRP A 70 -5.58 14.43 12.99
N ALA A 71 -6.67 15.19 12.75
CA ALA A 71 -7.47 15.75 13.82
C ALA A 71 -8.14 14.61 14.63
N GLU A 72 -8.37 14.84 15.94
CA GLU A 72 -8.94 13.86 16.87
C GLU A 72 -10.25 13.23 16.35
N LYS A 73 -11.11 14.04 15.73
CA LYS A 73 -12.35 13.56 15.10
C LYS A 73 -12.11 12.45 14.08
N HIS A 74 -11.10 12.60 13.21
CA HIS A 74 -10.79 11.63 12.18
C HIS A 74 -10.03 10.42 12.74
N ARG A 75 -9.16 10.63 13.75
CA ARG A 75 -8.56 9.52 14.51
C ARG A 75 -9.63 8.60 15.09
N GLY A 76 -10.66 9.16 15.71
CA GLY A 76 -11.80 8.38 16.21
C GLY A 76 -12.64 7.72 15.12
N MET A 77 -12.87 8.43 13.98
CA MET A 77 -13.63 7.90 12.85
C MET A 77 -12.96 6.67 12.24
N TYR A 78 -11.66 6.73 11.99
CA TYR A 78 -10.86 5.64 11.44
C TYR A 78 -10.31 4.70 12.52
N ALA A 79 -10.56 4.96 13.81
CA ALA A 79 -10.02 4.20 14.95
C ALA A 79 -8.51 3.94 14.79
N ILE A 80 -7.75 4.98 14.45
CA ILE A 80 -6.31 4.88 14.22
C ILE A 80 -5.62 4.52 15.54
N ASP A 81 -5.01 3.34 15.60
CA ASP A 81 -4.18 2.87 16.71
C ASP A 81 -2.72 2.79 16.27
N ARG A 82 -1.96 3.80 16.65
CA ARG A 82 -0.53 3.89 16.35
C ARG A 82 0.28 3.69 17.62
N ARG A 83 0.92 2.55 17.73
CA ARG A 83 1.78 2.20 18.86
C ARG A 83 3.19 2.75 18.74
N ARG A 84 3.66 2.95 17.50
CA ARG A 84 4.97 3.50 17.13
C ARG A 84 4.82 4.38 15.91
N SER A 85 5.65 5.39 15.79
CA SER A 85 5.79 6.12 14.54
C SER A 85 6.40 5.23 13.45
N LEU A 86 6.25 5.63 12.19
CA LEU A 86 6.89 4.91 11.08
C LEU A 86 8.42 4.91 11.21
N ASP A 87 9.02 6.01 11.67
CA ASP A 87 10.47 6.08 11.96
C ASP A 87 10.88 5.10 13.05
N GLU A 88 10.15 5.00 14.16
CA GLU A 88 10.42 4.04 15.22
C GLU A 88 10.27 2.58 14.72
N SER A 89 9.30 2.32 13.84
CA SER A 89 9.11 1.01 13.22
C SER A 89 10.25 0.67 12.26
N LEU A 90 10.73 1.62 11.45
CA LEU A 90 11.91 1.47 10.60
C LEU A 90 13.16 1.16 11.44
N ARG A 91 13.40 1.91 12.53
CA ARG A 91 14.53 1.66 13.45
C ARG A 91 14.47 0.27 14.08
N ALA A 92 13.28 -0.14 14.52
CA ALA A 92 13.12 -1.43 15.20
C ALA A 92 13.26 -2.64 14.27
N ILE A 93 12.80 -2.54 13.01
CA ILE A 93 12.70 -3.67 12.07
C ILE A 93 13.83 -3.64 11.05
N ALA A 94 14.07 -2.50 10.42
CA ALA A 94 15.10 -2.34 9.39
C ALA A 94 16.46 -1.90 9.95
N GLY A 95 16.50 -1.32 11.16
CA GLY A 95 17.71 -0.83 11.81
C GLY A 95 18.18 0.52 11.29
N ILE A 96 17.31 1.26 10.58
CA ILE A 96 17.60 2.58 10.02
C ILE A 96 16.52 3.58 10.43
N GLY A 97 16.84 4.88 10.42
CA GLY A 97 15.88 5.95 10.60
C GLY A 97 15.34 6.51 9.29
N ALA A 98 14.31 7.36 9.39
CA ALA A 98 13.69 8.01 8.24
C ALA A 98 14.68 8.86 7.41
N ASP A 99 15.69 9.43 8.04
CA ASP A 99 16.75 10.23 7.41
C ASP A 99 17.75 9.39 6.60
N GLU A 100 17.75 8.07 6.77
CA GLU A 100 18.58 7.14 6.00
C GLU A 100 17.85 6.53 4.80
N VAL A 101 16.53 6.75 4.67
CA VAL A 101 15.75 6.34 3.48
C VAL A 101 16.19 7.21 2.30
N THR A 102 16.55 6.57 1.17
CA THR A 102 17.04 7.25 -0.03
C THR A 102 15.96 7.44 -1.09
N ILE A 103 14.99 6.52 -1.13
CA ILE A 103 13.86 6.56 -2.07
C ILE A 103 12.56 6.22 -1.32
N VAL A 104 11.55 7.06 -1.47
CA VAL A 104 10.16 6.75 -1.12
C VAL A 104 9.38 6.58 -2.41
N ILE A 105 8.57 5.53 -2.52
CA ILE A 105 7.70 5.28 -3.68
C ILE A 105 6.27 5.19 -3.17
N ASN A 106 5.34 5.94 -3.75
CA ASN A 106 3.93 5.72 -3.47
C ASN A 106 3.30 4.88 -4.58
N THR A 107 2.62 3.81 -4.18
CA THR A 107 1.79 3.00 -5.08
C THR A 107 0.69 3.86 -5.68
N HIS A 108 0.08 4.70 -4.86
CA HIS A 108 -0.85 5.77 -5.21
C HIS A 108 -0.91 6.80 -4.06
N LEU A 109 -1.65 7.91 -4.24
CA LEU A 109 -1.63 9.04 -3.31
C LEU A 109 -2.85 9.13 -2.38
N HIS A 110 -3.57 8.02 -2.14
CA HIS A 110 -4.58 7.98 -1.09
C HIS A 110 -3.95 8.21 0.29
N PHE A 111 -4.75 8.73 1.21
CA PHE A 111 -4.27 9.20 2.51
C PHE A 111 -3.58 8.14 3.35
N ASP A 112 -3.97 6.89 3.21
CA ASP A 112 -3.45 5.75 3.95
C ASP A 112 -2.16 5.16 3.35
N HIS A 113 -1.81 5.53 2.12
CA HIS A 113 -0.55 5.17 1.46
C HIS A 113 0.48 6.29 1.47
N ALA A 114 0.03 7.54 1.39
CA ALA A 114 0.88 8.72 1.28
C ALA A 114 0.86 9.62 2.53
N GLY A 115 0.10 9.28 3.56
CA GLY A 115 -0.06 10.12 4.74
C GLY A 115 1.22 10.40 5.50
N GLY A 116 2.13 9.44 5.58
CA GLY A 116 3.44 9.59 6.21
C GLY A 116 4.51 10.21 5.32
N ASN A 117 4.22 10.60 4.08
CA ASN A 117 5.16 11.34 3.23
C ASN A 117 5.63 12.65 3.87
N THR A 118 4.76 13.24 4.68
CA THR A 118 4.99 14.55 5.31
C THR A 118 4.64 14.52 6.79
N GLU A 119 5.35 15.33 7.56
CA GLU A 119 5.12 15.60 8.97
C GLU A 119 4.84 17.10 9.18
N LEU A 120 4.21 17.47 10.30
CA LEU A 120 4.02 18.88 10.65
C LEU A 120 5.22 19.38 11.45
N ASP A 121 5.72 20.57 11.10
CA ASP A 121 6.66 21.29 11.94
C ASP A 121 5.95 21.98 13.14
N ASP A 122 6.70 22.64 14.00
CA ASP A 122 6.18 23.34 15.20
C ASP A 122 5.19 24.48 14.85
N ALA A 123 5.21 24.97 13.62
CA ALA A 123 4.27 25.97 13.10
C ALA A 123 3.03 25.35 12.44
N GLY A 124 2.93 24.02 12.39
CA GLY A 124 1.85 23.29 11.74
C GLY A 124 1.94 23.22 10.21
N LYS A 125 3.10 23.50 9.65
CA LYS A 125 3.35 23.40 8.21
C LYS A 125 3.81 21.98 7.87
N ALA A 126 3.21 21.38 6.83
CA ALA A 126 3.64 20.09 6.32
C ALA A 126 4.98 20.19 5.58
N LEU A 127 5.94 19.35 5.97
CA LEU A 127 7.27 19.21 5.39
C LEU A 127 7.54 17.74 5.06
N PRO A 128 8.45 17.41 4.11
CA PRO A 128 8.84 16.03 3.84
C PRO A 128 9.37 15.32 5.08
N ALA A 129 8.80 14.17 5.42
CA ALA A 129 9.21 13.37 6.58
C ALA A 129 10.56 12.67 6.33
N PHE A 130 10.82 12.24 5.10
CA PHE A 130 12.07 11.59 4.68
C PHE A 130 12.96 12.63 4.00
N LYS A 131 13.75 13.35 4.80
CA LYS A 131 14.45 14.58 4.39
C LYS A 131 15.48 14.39 3.28
N ASN A 132 16.08 13.20 3.21
CA ASN A 132 17.12 12.85 2.26
C ASN A 132 16.60 12.01 1.08
N ALA A 133 15.32 11.62 1.09
CA ALA A 133 14.76 10.76 0.07
C ALA A 133 14.31 11.53 -1.18
N ARG A 134 14.41 10.87 -2.33
CA ARG A 134 13.66 11.18 -3.54
C ARG A 134 12.30 10.49 -3.46
N TYR A 135 11.22 11.18 -3.80
CA TYR A 135 9.88 10.62 -3.79
C TYR A 135 9.42 10.31 -5.21
N PHE A 136 9.10 9.05 -5.49
CA PHE A 136 8.64 8.59 -6.79
C PHE A 136 7.13 8.40 -6.77
N VAL A 137 6.46 9.03 -7.71
CA VAL A 137 5.02 8.91 -7.92
C VAL A 137 4.76 8.80 -9.42
N SER A 138 3.81 7.96 -9.83
CA SER A 138 3.36 7.93 -11.22
C SER A 138 2.87 9.33 -11.64
N ARG A 139 3.26 9.79 -12.82
CA ARG A 139 2.79 11.06 -13.38
C ARG A 139 1.26 11.08 -13.47
N ALA A 140 0.67 9.99 -13.94
CA ALA A 140 -0.77 9.88 -14.06
C ALA A 140 -1.47 9.92 -12.71
N GLU A 141 -0.87 9.35 -11.66
CA GLU A 141 -1.41 9.41 -10.29
C GLU A 141 -1.33 10.83 -9.74
N TYR A 142 -0.19 11.49 -9.93
CA TYR A 142 -0.03 12.89 -9.52
C TYR A 142 -1.06 13.81 -10.20
N GLU A 143 -1.26 13.66 -11.51
CA GLU A 143 -2.23 14.44 -12.27
C GLU A 143 -3.67 14.15 -11.81
N HIS A 144 -3.99 12.90 -11.49
CA HIS A 144 -5.28 12.53 -10.91
C HIS A 144 -5.48 13.14 -9.51
N ALA A 145 -4.47 13.08 -8.65
CA ALA A 145 -4.52 13.64 -7.29
C ALA A 145 -4.68 15.17 -7.28
N GLU A 146 -4.18 15.89 -8.31
CA GLU A 146 -4.38 17.34 -8.45
C GLU A 146 -5.82 17.71 -8.89
N ALA A 147 -6.55 16.76 -9.51
CA ALA A 147 -7.93 16.95 -9.98
C ALA A 147 -8.77 15.67 -9.83
N PRO A 148 -8.94 15.17 -8.59
CA PRO A 148 -9.65 13.92 -8.33
C PRO A 148 -11.13 14.03 -8.65
N SER A 149 -11.78 12.90 -8.90
CA SER A 149 -13.23 12.85 -9.13
C SER A 149 -14.02 13.11 -7.85
N ASP A 150 -15.31 13.42 -7.99
CA ASP A 150 -16.23 13.57 -6.84
C ASP A 150 -16.30 12.30 -5.98
N ARG A 151 -15.99 11.14 -6.57
CA ARG A 151 -16.06 9.85 -5.90
C ARG A 151 -14.87 9.60 -4.95
N ASP A 152 -13.68 10.02 -5.31
CA ASP A 152 -12.44 9.70 -4.60
C ASP A 152 -11.69 10.90 -4.02
N ARG A 153 -12.19 12.14 -4.25
CA ARG A 153 -11.52 13.35 -3.73
C ARG A 153 -11.25 13.33 -2.22
N ALA A 154 -12.08 12.64 -1.44
CA ALA A 154 -11.92 12.53 0.00
C ALA A 154 -10.71 11.68 0.41
N SER A 155 -10.18 10.86 -0.50
CA SER A 155 -8.99 10.04 -0.28
C SER A 155 -7.69 10.79 -0.55
N TYR A 156 -7.74 11.93 -1.25
CA TYR A 156 -6.58 12.72 -1.64
C TYR A 156 -6.40 13.94 -0.75
N LEU A 157 -5.32 13.97 0.04
CA LEU A 157 -5.00 15.07 0.95
C LEU A 157 -3.76 15.82 0.43
N PRO A 158 -3.90 17.02 -0.16
CA PRO A 158 -2.80 17.74 -0.84
C PRO A 158 -1.56 17.99 0.02
N GLU A 159 -1.70 18.06 1.33
CA GLU A 159 -0.59 18.16 2.27
C GLU A 159 0.34 16.94 2.26
N ASN A 160 -0.08 15.81 1.69
CA ASN A 160 0.74 14.60 1.62
C ASN A 160 1.74 14.60 0.44
N TRP A 161 1.53 15.46 -0.60
CA TRP A 161 2.44 15.48 -1.76
C TRP A 161 2.85 16.88 -2.24
N LYS A 162 2.06 17.94 -1.98
CA LYS A 162 2.44 19.30 -2.40
C LYS A 162 3.76 19.77 -1.78
N PRO A 163 4.05 19.50 -0.50
CA PRO A 163 5.36 19.85 0.08
C PRO A 163 6.53 19.14 -0.59
N LEU A 164 6.35 17.92 -1.10
CA LEU A 164 7.40 17.18 -1.81
C LEU A 164 7.81 17.86 -3.12
N LYS A 165 6.80 18.40 -3.83
CA LYS A 165 7.06 19.20 -5.05
C LYS A 165 7.75 20.52 -4.71
N GLN A 166 7.32 21.17 -3.64
CA GLN A 166 7.89 22.45 -3.20
C GLN A 166 9.35 22.30 -2.72
N SER A 167 9.71 21.18 -2.10
CA SER A 167 11.09 20.89 -1.68
C SER A 167 12.00 20.44 -2.83
N GLY A 168 11.42 20.10 -4.00
CA GLY A 168 12.16 19.56 -5.14
C GLY A 168 12.51 18.07 -5.03
N GLN A 169 11.91 17.35 -4.06
CA GLN A 169 12.16 15.92 -3.84
C GLN A 169 11.24 15.01 -4.67
N LEU A 170 10.14 15.55 -5.24
CA LEU A 170 9.19 14.78 -6.03
C LEU A 170 9.70 14.52 -7.44
N GLU A 171 9.83 13.26 -7.81
CA GLU A 171 10.11 12.79 -9.16
C GLU A 171 8.90 12.07 -9.76
N LEU A 172 8.33 12.62 -10.84
CA LEU A 172 7.23 11.98 -11.55
C LEU A 172 7.76 10.89 -12.48
N LYS A 173 7.26 9.67 -12.30
CA LYS A 173 7.66 8.49 -13.08
C LYS A 173 6.61 8.12 -14.12
N GLU A 174 7.04 7.38 -15.16
CA GLU A 174 6.14 6.82 -16.16
C GLU A 174 5.34 5.62 -15.59
N ALA A 175 4.41 5.08 -16.39
CA ALA A 175 3.48 4.03 -15.97
C ALA A 175 4.19 2.76 -15.47
N ASN A 176 5.30 2.35 -16.13
CA ASN A 176 6.10 1.21 -15.70
C ASN A 176 7.57 1.62 -15.75
N TYR A 177 8.30 1.36 -14.68
CA TYR A 177 9.73 1.70 -14.61
C TYR A 177 10.48 0.77 -13.66
N GLU A 178 11.75 0.61 -13.90
CA GLU A 178 12.66 -0.07 -13.00
C GLU A 178 13.27 0.93 -12.00
N VAL A 179 13.23 0.59 -10.72
CA VAL A 179 13.75 1.43 -9.62
C VAL A 179 15.23 1.13 -9.40
N VAL A 180 15.54 -0.13 -9.21
CA VAL A 180 16.87 -0.76 -9.13
C VAL A 180 16.78 -2.10 -9.85
N PRO A 181 17.90 -2.74 -10.21
CA PRO A 181 17.86 -4.01 -10.94
C PRO A 181 16.93 -5.05 -10.31
N GLY A 182 15.91 -5.47 -11.06
CA GLY A 182 14.90 -6.44 -10.64
C GLY A 182 13.74 -5.89 -9.81
N LEU A 183 13.77 -4.63 -9.33
CA LEU A 183 12.61 -3.99 -8.71
C LEU A 183 11.93 -3.06 -9.70
N ARG A 184 10.69 -3.37 -10.05
CA ARG A 184 9.84 -2.60 -10.97
C ARG A 184 8.57 -2.13 -10.30
N MET A 185 8.09 -0.97 -10.73
CA MET A 185 6.72 -0.52 -10.47
C MET A 185 5.89 -0.76 -11.72
N GLU A 186 4.79 -1.52 -11.58
CA GLU A 186 3.89 -1.90 -12.66
C GLU A 186 2.51 -1.28 -12.44
N THR A 187 1.96 -0.60 -13.46
CA THR A 187 0.61 -0.04 -13.37
C THR A 187 -0.45 -1.10 -13.59
N HIS A 188 -1.36 -1.21 -12.63
CA HIS A 188 -2.53 -2.08 -12.70
C HIS A 188 -3.80 -1.28 -12.43
N ALA A 189 -4.61 -1.12 -13.47
CA ALA A 189 -5.90 -0.43 -13.35
C ALA A 189 -6.91 -1.26 -12.56
N GLY A 190 -7.79 -0.58 -11.84
CA GLY A 190 -8.85 -1.19 -11.04
C GLY A 190 -9.26 -0.29 -9.89
N HIS A 191 -8.47 -0.23 -8.83
CA HIS A 191 -8.68 0.67 -7.72
C HIS A 191 -8.72 2.13 -8.21
N ASN A 192 -7.67 2.57 -8.89
CA ASN A 192 -7.70 3.67 -9.84
C ASN A 192 -6.95 3.25 -11.13
N ARG A 193 -6.73 4.15 -12.09
CA ARG A 193 -6.03 3.79 -13.34
C ARG A 193 -4.53 3.93 -13.29
N SER A 194 -4.01 4.58 -12.30
CA SER A 194 -2.61 4.99 -12.16
C SER A 194 -1.87 4.30 -11.02
N MET A 195 -2.58 3.51 -10.21
CA MET A 195 -1.99 2.77 -9.10
C MET A 195 -0.93 1.79 -9.59
N GLN A 196 0.19 1.76 -8.88
CA GLN A 196 1.32 0.90 -9.18
C GLN A 196 1.51 -0.18 -8.13
N CYS A 197 1.88 -1.36 -8.59
CA CYS A 197 2.24 -2.50 -7.76
C CYS A 197 3.74 -2.75 -7.89
N PRO A 198 4.49 -2.89 -6.77
CA PRO A 198 5.90 -3.28 -6.84
C PRO A 198 6.04 -4.77 -7.18
N ARG A 199 6.97 -5.06 -8.07
CA ARG A 199 7.43 -6.40 -8.41
C ARG A 199 8.93 -6.47 -8.25
N LEU A 200 9.40 -7.32 -7.34
CA LEU A 200 10.80 -7.63 -7.15
C LEU A 200 11.08 -9.04 -7.65
N GLU A 201 12.02 -9.17 -8.57
CA GLU A 201 12.48 -10.44 -9.13
C GLU A 201 14.00 -10.57 -8.93
N GLN A 202 14.41 -11.56 -8.12
CA GLN A 202 15.81 -11.87 -7.83
C GLN A 202 15.99 -13.38 -7.68
N ASP A 203 17.03 -13.95 -8.29
CA ASP A 203 17.43 -15.36 -8.18
C ASP A 203 16.29 -16.37 -8.43
N GLY A 204 15.33 -16.01 -9.31
CA GLY A 204 14.19 -16.85 -9.63
C GLY A 204 13.04 -16.79 -8.62
N GLU A 205 13.14 -15.95 -7.61
CA GLU A 205 12.07 -15.66 -6.66
C GLU A 205 11.38 -14.33 -7.01
N THR A 206 10.07 -14.26 -6.80
CA THR A 206 9.27 -13.05 -7.03
C THR A 206 8.57 -12.64 -5.74
N LEU A 207 8.70 -11.35 -5.38
CA LEU A 207 7.79 -10.68 -4.45
C LEU A 207 6.90 -9.71 -5.24
N PHE A 208 5.60 -9.77 -5.01
CA PHE A 208 4.61 -8.89 -5.63
C PHE A 208 3.74 -8.21 -4.56
N GLY A 209 3.75 -6.88 -4.55
CA GLY A 209 2.87 -6.09 -3.68
C GLY A 209 1.57 -5.76 -4.41
N PHE A 210 0.44 -6.21 -3.89
CA PHE A 210 -0.85 -5.98 -4.55
C PHE A 210 -1.40 -4.56 -4.39
N ALA A 211 -0.85 -3.75 -3.48
CA ALA A 211 -1.45 -2.47 -3.09
C ALA A 211 -2.97 -2.64 -2.87
N ASP A 212 -3.78 -1.71 -3.39
CA ASP A 212 -5.24 -1.76 -3.24
C ASP A 212 -5.96 -2.57 -4.31
N LEU A 213 -5.22 -3.24 -5.20
CA LEU A 213 -5.83 -4.20 -6.13
C LEU A 213 -6.37 -5.44 -5.41
N VAL A 214 -5.64 -5.91 -4.37
CA VAL A 214 -6.04 -6.98 -3.45
C VAL A 214 -5.57 -6.56 -2.05
N PRO A 215 -6.33 -5.71 -1.34
CA PRO A 215 -5.85 -5.05 -0.12
C PRO A 215 -5.58 -6.02 1.04
N THR A 216 -6.38 -7.08 1.17
CA THR A 216 -6.22 -8.13 2.18
C THR A 216 -6.38 -9.52 1.58
N ARG A 217 -5.96 -10.56 2.30
CA ARG A 217 -6.18 -11.97 1.91
C ARG A 217 -7.65 -12.29 1.64
N ALA A 218 -8.57 -11.64 2.36
CA ALA A 218 -10.00 -11.84 2.18
C ALA A 218 -10.50 -11.38 0.79
N HIS A 219 -9.75 -10.50 0.12
CA HIS A 219 -10.09 -9.99 -1.21
C HIS A 219 -9.55 -10.85 -2.36
N VAL A 220 -8.92 -11.99 -2.10
CA VAL A 220 -8.40 -12.89 -3.15
C VAL A 220 -9.49 -13.44 -4.08
N PRO A 221 -10.70 -13.85 -3.63
CA PRO A 221 -11.75 -14.28 -4.55
C PRO A 221 -12.07 -13.21 -5.60
N PHE A 222 -12.18 -13.57 -6.90
CA PHE A 222 -12.26 -12.61 -8.00
C PHE A 222 -13.32 -11.53 -7.84
N ALA A 223 -14.53 -11.90 -7.40
CA ALA A 223 -15.65 -10.97 -7.24
C ALA A 223 -15.57 -10.11 -5.95
N TRP A 224 -14.60 -10.38 -5.07
CA TRP A 224 -14.45 -9.64 -3.83
C TRP A 224 -13.54 -8.44 -4.09
N VAL A 225 -14.16 -7.33 -4.48
CA VAL A 225 -13.52 -6.06 -4.80
C VAL A 225 -14.09 -4.96 -3.92
N MET A 226 -13.33 -3.89 -3.73
CA MET A 226 -13.76 -2.78 -2.88
C MET A 226 -14.85 -1.93 -3.54
N GLY A 227 -15.74 -1.38 -2.73
CA GLY A 227 -16.61 -0.30 -3.13
C GLY A 227 -15.85 1.00 -3.43
N TYR A 228 -14.63 1.11 -2.93
CA TYR A 228 -13.69 2.21 -3.22
C TYR A 228 -13.10 2.14 -4.63
N ASP A 229 -13.12 0.98 -5.29
CA ASP A 229 -12.59 0.85 -6.63
C ASP A 229 -13.36 1.75 -7.61
N LEU A 230 -12.62 2.58 -8.35
CA LEU A 230 -13.20 3.39 -9.40
C LEU A 230 -13.59 2.55 -10.62
N TYR A 231 -12.87 1.46 -10.85
CA TYR A 231 -13.04 0.57 -12.00
C TYR A 231 -13.11 -0.90 -11.54
N PRO A 232 -14.15 -1.29 -10.78
CA PRO A 232 -14.21 -2.61 -10.15
C PRO A 232 -14.16 -3.78 -11.13
N VAL A 233 -14.64 -3.61 -12.37
CA VAL A 233 -14.53 -4.64 -13.41
C VAL A 233 -13.07 -4.79 -13.87
N GLU A 234 -12.32 -3.68 -13.97
CA GLU A 234 -10.89 -3.72 -14.31
C GLU A 234 -10.09 -4.41 -13.18
N THR A 235 -10.46 -4.18 -11.90
CA THR A 235 -9.90 -4.93 -10.74
C THR A 235 -10.07 -6.44 -10.91
N VAL A 236 -11.29 -6.89 -11.26
CA VAL A 236 -11.57 -8.33 -11.51
C VAL A 236 -10.68 -8.88 -12.62
N GLU A 237 -10.56 -8.16 -13.75
CA GLU A 237 -9.74 -8.61 -14.89
C GLU A 237 -8.24 -8.62 -14.56
N ALA A 238 -7.75 -7.67 -13.76
CA ALA A 238 -6.38 -7.68 -13.27
C ALA A 238 -6.12 -8.89 -12.35
N LYS A 239 -7.04 -9.18 -11.40
CA LYS A 239 -6.96 -10.35 -10.52
C LYS A 239 -6.96 -11.66 -11.29
N LYS A 240 -7.80 -11.81 -12.32
CA LYS A 240 -7.83 -12.98 -13.19
C LYS A 240 -6.51 -13.25 -13.93
N LYS A 241 -5.68 -12.23 -14.13
CA LYS A 241 -4.35 -12.38 -14.73
C LYS A 241 -3.30 -12.68 -13.66
N LEU A 242 -3.29 -11.89 -12.57
CA LEU A 242 -2.22 -11.92 -11.59
C LEU A 242 -2.31 -13.11 -10.63
N LEU A 243 -3.50 -13.47 -10.13
CA LEU A 243 -3.63 -14.56 -9.15
C LEU A 243 -3.23 -15.94 -9.70
N PRO A 244 -3.66 -16.33 -10.92
CA PRO A 244 -3.17 -17.56 -11.53
C PRO A 244 -1.66 -17.58 -11.77
N GLN A 245 -1.08 -16.44 -12.18
CA GLN A 245 0.35 -16.31 -12.37
C GLN A 245 1.09 -16.42 -11.02
N ALA A 246 0.65 -15.71 -10.00
CA ALA A 246 1.22 -15.77 -8.65
C ALA A 246 1.21 -17.18 -8.08
N ALA A 247 0.10 -17.93 -8.27
CA ALA A 247 -0.01 -19.32 -7.83
C ALA A 247 0.94 -20.24 -8.61
N LYS A 248 0.98 -20.12 -9.94
CA LYS A 248 1.82 -20.94 -10.82
C LYS A 248 3.32 -20.72 -10.56
N GLU A 249 3.72 -19.47 -10.39
CA GLU A 249 5.12 -19.06 -10.23
C GLU A 249 5.54 -18.95 -8.75
N ASN A 250 4.62 -19.32 -7.83
CA ASN A 250 4.87 -19.36 -6.39
C ASN A 250 5.38 -18.03 -5.80
N TRP A 251 4.77 -16.91 -6.19
CA TRP A 251 5.16 -15.59 -5.71
C TRP A 251 4.94 -15.43 -4.21
N THR A 252 5.83 -14.70 -3.55
CA THR A 252 5.55 -14.09 -2.25
C THR A 252 4.73 -12.82 -2.50
N CYS A 253 3.52 -12.78 -1.94
CA CYS A 253 2.58 -11.68 -2.15
C CYS A 253 2.45 -10.83 -0.89
N LEU A 254 2.48 -9.50 -1.04
CA LEU A 254 2.22 -8.54 0.03
C LEU A 254 0.79 -8.00 -0.10
N PHE A 255 0.05 -8.07 1.01
CA PHE A 255 -1.30 -7.52 1.20
C PHE A 255 -1.20 -6.32 2.14
N TYR A 256 -1.32 -5.10 1.58
CA TYR A 256 -0.99 -3.86 2.29
C TYR A 256 -1.88 -3.59 3.50
N HIS A 257 -3.13 -4.07 3.46
CA HIS A 257 -4.10 -3.83 4.53
C HIS A 257 -4.43 -5.06 5.38
N ASP A 258 -3.74 -6.19 5.18
CA ASP A 258 -3.98 -7.36 6.01
C ASP A 258 -3.45 -7.16 7.43
N PRO A 259 -4.31 -7.26 8.48
CA PRO A 259 -3.89 -6.96 9.85
C PRO A 259 -3.05 -8.06 10.49
N ASP A 260 -3.18 -9.32 10.03
CA ASP A 260 -2.61 -10.47 10.72
C ASP A 260 -1.47 -11.12 9.93
N GLN A 261 -1.58 -11.12 8.60
CA GLN A 261 -0.66 -11.85 7.73
C GLN A 261 -0.40 -11.06 6.44
N PRO A 262 0.46 -10.03 6.51
CA PRO A 262 0.73 -9.19 5.34
C PRO A 262 1.39 -9.95 4.18
N LEU A 263 2.14 -11.02 4.47
CA LEU A 263 2.81 -11.84 3.45
C LEU A 263 2.16 -13.21 3.33
N GLY A 264 2.00 -13.68 2.10
CA GLY A 264 1.46 -15.00 1.81
C GLY A 264 1.79 -15.50 0.40
N ARG A 265 1.57 -16.78 0.16
CA ARG A 265 1.66 -17.38 -1.17
C ARG A 265 0.28 -17.78 -1.65
N ILE A 266 -0.05 -17.40 -2.87
CA ILE A 266 -1.32 -17.77 -3.48
C ILE A 266 -1.21 -19.18 -4.03
N PHE A 267 -2.23 -19.99 -3.79
CA PHE A 267 -2.37 -21.33 -4.37
C PHE A 267 -3.80 -21.56 -4.85
N GLU A 268 -3.96 -22.46 -5.79
CA GLU A 268 -5.26 -22.87 -6.33
C GLU A 268 -5.69 -24.21 -5.74
N GLU A 269 -6.93 -24.29 -5.29
CA GLU A 269 -7.58 -25.52 -4.85
C GLU A 269 -9.04 -25.51 -5.32
N ASP A 270 -9.47 -26.56 -6.01
CA ASP A 270 -10.84 -26.71 -6.55
C ASP A 270 -11.32 -25.49 -7.37
N GLY A 271 -10.44 -24.90 -8.19
CA GLY A 271 -10.75 -23.75 -9.02
C GLY A 271 -10.88 -22.42 -8.26
N LYS A 272 -10.45 -22.36 -7.00
CA LYS A 272 -10.44 -21.18 -6.15
C LYS A 272 -9.02 -20.84 -5.72
N TYR A 273 -8.77 -19.55 -5.50
CA TYR A 273 -7.48 -19.08 -5.01
C TYR A 273 -7.55 -18.82 -3.50
N HIS A 274 -6.53 -19.27 -2.80
CA HIS A 274 -6.34 -19.15 -1.36
C HIS A 274 -4.95 -18.64 -1.05
N VAL A 275 -4.71 -18.24 0.21
CA VAL A 275 -3.42 -17.73 0.67
C VAL A 275 -2.87 -18.58 1.79
N ALA A 276 -1.69 -19.14 1.58
CA ALA A 276 -0.90 -19.81 2.61
C ALA A 276 0.10 -18.84 3.25
N ARG A 277 0.50 -19.12 4.49
CA ARG A 277 1.59 -18.36 5.13
C ARG A 277 2.92 -18.60 4.42
N VAL A 278 3.73 -17.56 4.35
CA VAL A 278 5.16 -17.70 4.04
C VAL A 278 5.82 -18.22 5.32
N SER A 279 6.47 -19.38 5.19
CA SER A 279 7.20 -20.03 6.29
C SER A 279 8.55 -19.34 6.57
#